data_bfada667d3b17910fc333f241dc6ac1d
#
_entry.id   bfada667d3b17910fc333f241dc6ac1d
#
_cell.length_a   1.000
_cell.length_b   1.000
_cell.length_c   1.000
_cell.angle_alpha   90.00
_cell.angle_beta   90.00
_cell.angle_gamma   90.00
#
_symmetry.space_group_name_H-M   'P 1'
#
loop_
_entity.id
_entity.type
_entity.pdbx_description
1 polymer ?
#
loop_
_entity_poly.entity_id
_entity_poly.type
_entity_poly.pdbx_seq_one_letter_code
_entity_poly.pdbx_strand_id
1 'polypeptide(L)'
;EELKKELKARPDETRDVVVVSLGKETVVDAWLDDWNRLRKQGDVPNGIEVIELRTDAKYGQFLRHEPATAKLSLRRAKGKLRVEIENFASPSILQRLRQQAGVVAPVIDDWRSMVDCVMIDAAYGGEVFNVALSDVPEKKTDLVVGRYELPAPEDPTTVAVKIVDMLGEEVLVTERL
;
A
#
# COMPACT_ATOMS: atom_id res chain seq x y z
N GLU A 1 -25.74 7.75 -10.87
CA GLU A 1 -27.13 7.49 -11.31
C GLU A 1 -28.13 7.61 -10.14
N GLU A 2 -27.91 6.94 -8.98
CA GLU A 2 -28.81 6.99 -7.82
C GLU A 2 -28.91 8.38 -7.24
N LEU A 3 -27.79 9.07 -7.00
CA LEU A 3 -27.78 10.44 -6.48
C LEU A 3 -28.58 11.40 -7.38
N LYS A 4 -28.48 11.26 -8.70
CA LYS A 4 -29.27 12.03 -9.66
C LYS A 4 -30.78 11.81 -9.50
N LYS A 5 -31.19 10.56 -9.30
CA LYS A 5 -32.60 10.22 -9.06
C LYS A 5 -33.10 10.80 -7.74
N GLU A 6 -32.26 10.73 -6.71
CA GLU A 6 -32.61 11.25 -5.39
C GLU A 6 -32.76 12.78 -5.41
N LEU A 7 -31.85 13.51 -6.04
CA LEU A 7 -31.94 14.96 -6.19
C LEU A 7 -33.18 15.39 -6.99
N LYS A 8 -33.52 14.67 -8.07
CA LYS A 8 -34.74 14.92 -8.83
C LYS A 8 -36.02 14.64 -8.04
N ALA A 9 -36.01 13.70 -7.10
CA ALA A 9 -37.12 13.40 -6.23
C ALA A 9 -37.32 14.44 -5.11
N ARG A 10 -36.36 15.33 -4.90
CA ARG A 10 -36.38 16.37 -3.88
C ARG A 10 -36.19 17.77 -4.47
N PRO A 11 -37.13 18.29 -5.23
CA PRO A 11 -37.01 19.57 -5.95
C PRO A 11 -36.78 20.77 -5.02
N ASP A 12 -37.14 20.67 -3.75
CA ASP A 12 -36.98 21.73 -2.73
C ASP A 12 -35.54 21.75 -2.16
N GLU A 13 -34.71 20.72 -2.44
CA GLU A 13 -33.33 20.69 -2.01
C GLU A 13 -32.43 21.45 -3.00
N THR A 14 -31.90 22.58 -2.54
CA THR A 14 -31.06 23.48 -3.37
C THR A 14 -29.61 23.53 -2.94
N ARG A 15 -29.24 22.84 -1.86
CA ARG A 15 -27.86 22.79 -1.35
C ARG A 15 -26.99 21.95 -2.26
N ASP A 16 -25.72 22.34 -2.38
CA ASP A 16 -24.71 21.51 -3.03
C ASP A 16 -24.46 20.24 -2.23
N VAL A 17 -24.12 19.17 -2.93
CA VAL A 17 -23.88 17.84 -2.36
C VAL A 17 -22.39 17.56 -2.32
N VAL A 18 -21.88 17.18 -1.17
CA VAL A 18 -20.50 16.72 -1.00
C VAL A 18 -20.51 15.22 -0.80
N VAL A 19 -19.87 14.50 -1.72
CA VAL A 19 -19.66 13.05 -1.63
C VAL A 19 -18.24 12.80 -1.12
N VAL A 20 -18.12 12.10 0.01
CA VAL A 20 -16.84 11.70 0.56
C VAL A 20 -16.59 10.24 0.20
N SER A 21 -15.50 9.98 -0.51
CA SER A 21 -15.12 8.63 -0.98
C SER A 21 -13.67 8.29 -0.65
N LEU A 22 -13.34 7.01 -0.57
CA LEU A 22 -11.95 6.56 -0.41
C LEU A 22 -11.13 6.72 -1.69
N GLY A 23 -11.79 6.63 -2.84
CA GLY A 23 -11.21 6.80 -4.17
C GLY A 23 -12.32 6.98 -5.19
N LYS A 24 -11.97 7.37 -6.41
CA LYS A 24 -12.91 7.55 -7.52
C LYS A 24 -12.33 7.00 -8.81
N GLU A 25 -13.19 6.60 -9.71
CA GLU A 25 -12.80 6.23 -11.07
C GLU A 25 -12.49 7.50 -11.89
N THR A 26 -11.56 7.39 -12.84
CA THR A 26 -11.12 8.54 -13.67
C THR A 26 -12.26 9.19 -14.47
N VAL A 27 -13.27 8.41 -14.84
CA VAL A 27 -14.45 8.90 -15.56
C VAL A 27 -15.32 9.86 -14.72
N VAL A 28 -15.21 9.80 -13.39
CA VAL A 28 -16.02 10.59 -12.47
C VAL A 28 -15.70 12.08 -12.59
N ASP A 29 -14.45 12.47 -12.83
CA ASP A 29 -14.06 13.86 -12.99
C ASP A 29 -14.75 14.52 -14.19
N ALA A 30 -14.69 13.86 -15.35
CA ALA A 30 -15.36 14.36 -16.55
C ALA A 30 -16.88 14.46 -16.37
N TRP A 31 -17.48 13.49 -15.67
CA TRP A 31 -18.89 13.51 -15.35
C TRP A 31 -19.27 14.65 -14.40
N LEU A 32 -18.46 14.92 -13.37
CA LEU A 32 -18.66 16.02 -12.43
C LEU A 32 -18.56 17.39 -13.13
N ASP A 33 -17.59 17.56 -14.00
CA ASP A 33 -17.41 18.79 -14.78
C ASP A 33 -18.64 19.06 -15.66
N ASP A 34 -19.12 18.03 -16.36
CA ASP A 34 -20.33 18.14 -17.17
C ASP A 34 -21.57 18.42 -16.31
N TRP A 35 -21.74 17.71 -15.20
CA TRP A 35 -22.84 17.95 -14.28
C TRP A 35 -22.86 19.40 -13.77
N ASN A 36 -21.75 19.87 -13.22
CA ASN A 36 -21.65 21.20 -12.61
C ASN A 36 -21.76 22.33 -13.67
N ARG A 37 -21.36 22.08 -14.90
CA ARG A 37 -21.52 23.00 -16.02
C ARG A 37 -22.96 23.11 -16.51
N LEU A 38 -23.66 21.97 -16.61
CA LEU A 38 -24.98 21.88 -17.23
C LEU A 38 -26.13 22.06 -16.23
N ARG A 39 -25.86 21.94 -14.92
CA ARG A 39 -26.90 22.03 -13.87
C ARG A 39 -27.76 23.29 -13.94
N LYS A 40 -27.17 24.43 -14.33
CA LYS A 40 -27.89 25.73 -14.45
C LYS A 40 -28.90 25.77 -15.58
N GLN A 41 -28.84 24.81 -16.49
CA GLN A 41 -29.74 24.69 -17.63
C GLN A 41 -30.75 23.53 -17.44
N GLY A 42 -30.65 22.79 -16.32
CA GLY A 42 -31.44 21.60 -16.04
C GLY A 42 -32.36 21.76 -14.83
N ASP A 43 -33.10 20.69 -14.55
CA ASP A 43 -34.10 20.63 -13.49
C ASP A 43 -33.49 20.49 -12.06
N VAL A 44 -32.16 20.37 -11.97
CA VAL A 44 -31.47 20.11 -10.68
C VAL A 44 -30.39 21.17 -10.48
N PRO A 45 -30.61 22.10 -9.52
CA PRO A 45 -29.69 23.22 -9.27
C PRO A 45 -28.44 22.84 -8.50
N ASN A 46 -28.44 21.69 -7.83
CA ASN A 46 -27.41 21.28 -6.88
C ASN A 46 -26.07 21.01 -7.57
N GLY A 47 -25.00 21.59 -7.05
CA GLY A 47 -23.62 21.22 -7.39
C GLY A 47 -23.25 19.89 -6.73
N ILE A 48 -22.31 19.18 -7.33
CA ILE A 48 -21.75 17.96 -6.75
C ILE A 48 -20.24 18.14 -6.66
N GLU A 49 -19.71 17.92 -5.47
CA GLU A 49 -18.28 17.87 -5.17
C GLU A 49 -17.93 16.47 -4.67
N VAL A 50 -16.81 15.92 -5.10
CA VAL A 50 -16.31 14.66 -4.58
C VAL A 50 -14.96 14.90 -3.87
N ILE A 51 -14.93 14.64 -2.58
CA ILE A 51 -13.71 14.66 -1.78
C ILE A 51 -13.18 13.24 -1.75
N GLU A 52 -12.06 13.03 -2.42
CA GLU A 52 -11.35 11.77 -2.39
C GLU A 52 -10.35 11.77 -1.23
N LEU A 53 -10.68 11.04 -0.16
CA LEU A 53 -9.93 11.07 1.09
C LEU A 53 -8.45 10.68 0.96
N ARG A 54 -8.11 9.87 -0.05
CA ARG A 54 -6.70 9.46 -0.28
C ARG A 54 -5.82 10.56 -0.85
N THR A 55 -6.38 11.47 -1.63
CA THR A 55 -5.62 12.49 -2.38
C THR A 55 -5.89 13.91 -1.90
N ASP A 56 -6.92 14.12 -1.07
CA ASP A 56 -7.28 15.43 -0.54
C ASP A 56 -6.18 15.99 0.38
N ALA A 57 -5.76 17.24 0.12
CA ALA A 57 -4.67 17.89 0.87
C ALA A 57 -5.00 18.09 2.36
N LYS A 58 -6.28 18.27 2.70
CA LYS A 58 -6.75 18.49 4.07
C LYS A 58 -6.99 17.20 4.83
N TYR A 59 -7.60 16.22 4.17
CA TYR A 59 -8.04 14.97 4.79
C TYR A 59 -7.15 13.78 4.43
N GLY A 60 -6.43 13.83 3.31
CA GLY A 60 -5.58 12.76 2.81
C GLY A 60 -4.40 12.41 3.72
N GLN A 61 -3.98 13.32 4.59
CA GLN A 61 -2.93 13.03 5.59
C GLN A 61 -3.30 11.90 6.55
N PHE A 62 -4.60 11.67 6.77
CA PHE A 62 -5.10 10.59 7.63
C PHE A 62 -5.30 9.26 6.91
N LEU A 63 -5.39 9.30 5.57
CA LEU A 63 -5.76 8.14 4.74
C LEU A 63 -4.77 7.88 3.61
N ARG A 64 -3.73 8.70 3.48
CA ARG A 64 -2.68 8.47 2.50
C ARG A 64 -1.90 7.24 2.89
N HIS A 65 -2.15 6.15 2.18
CA HIS A 65 -1.35 4.96 2.30
C HIS A 65 -0.04 5.18 1.54
N GLU A 66 1.04 5.24 2.28
CA GLU A 66 2.39 5.14 1.72
C GLU A 66 2.80 3.68 1.83
N PRO A 67 3.03 2.99 0.71
CA PRO A 67 3.36 1.58 0.73
C PRO A 67 4.69 1.35 1.45
N ALA A 68 4.79 0.22 2.13
CA ALA A 68 6.03 -0.22 2.71
C ALA A 68 7.07 -0.48 1.60
N THR A 69 8.33 -0.27 1.92
CA THR A 69 9.44 -0.41 0.98
C THR A 69 10.55 -1.28 1.56
N ALA A 70 11.23 -2.03 0.71
CA ALA A 70 12.40 -2.82 1.09
C ALA A 70 13.54 -2.62 0.10
N LYS A 71 14.76 -2.68 0.61
CA LYS A 71 15.98 -2.67 -0.17
C LYS A 71 16.70 -4.00 -0.01
N LEU A 72 16.98 -4.66 -1.13
CA LEU A 72 17.63 -5.96 -1.18
C LEU A 72 19.05 -5.86 -1.77
N SER A 73 19.89 -6.83 -1.42
CA SER A 73 21.14 -7.12 -2.08
C SER A 73 21.21 -8.61 -2.38
N LEU A 74 21.40 -8.96 -3.64
CA LEU A 74 21.54 -10.33 -4.10
C LEU A 74 22.99 -10.61 -4.49
N ARG A 75 23.50 -11.78 -4.11
CA ARG A 75 24.82 -12.24 -4.53
C ARG A 75 24.80 -13.72 -4.85
N ARG A 76 25.28 -14.08 -6.03
CA ARG A 76 25.49 -15.47 -6.43
C ARG A 76 26.97 -15.83 -6.31
N ALA A 77 27.30 -16.84 -5.53
CA ALA A 77 28.67 -17.33 -5.38
C ALA A 77 28.69 -18.81 -5.05
N LYS A 78 29.54 -19.57 -5.72
CA LYS A 78 29.81 -21.01 -5.44
C LYS A 78 28.51 -21.86 -5.37
N GLY A 79 27.59 -21.68 -6.31
CA GLY A 79 26.33 -22.43 -6.36
C GLY A 79 25.33 -22.03 -5.28
N LYS A 80 25.54 -20.92 -4.58
CA LYS A 80 24.64 -20.38 -3.57
C LYS A 80 24.16 -19.00 -3.94
N LEU A 81 22.89 -18.74 -3.63
CA LEU A 81 22.25 -17.44 -3.68
C LEU A 81 22.23 -16.87 -2.26
N ARG A 82 22.81 -15.70 -2.08
CA ARG A 82 22.66 -14.92 -0.84
C ARG A 82 21.68 -13.79 -1.07
N VAL A 83 20.69 -13.72 -0.20
CA VAL A 83 19.69 -12.66 -0.17
C VAL A 83 19.90 -11.90 1.13
N GLU A 84 20.14 -10.60 1.03
CA GLU A 84 20.24 -9.71 2.19
C GLU A 84 19.20 -8.60 2.07
N ILE A 85 18.38 -8.44 3.10
CA ILE A 85 17.49 -7.29 3.24
C ILE A 85 18.30 -6.21 3.94
N GLU A 86 18.70 -5.19 3.19
CA GLU A 86 19.51 -4.09 3.72
C GLU A 86 18.68 -3.13 4.58
N ASN A 87 17.42 -2.94 4.20
CA ASN A 87 16.50 -2.07 4.92
C ASN A 87 15.05 -2.42 4.59
N PHE A 88 14.18 -2.15 5.54
CA PHE A 88 12.73 -2.19 5.40
C PHE A 88 12.10 -1.00 6.10
N ALA A 89 11.11 -0.38 5.50
CA ALA A 89 10.37 0.73 6.08
C ALA A 89 8.87 0.55 5.82
N SER A 90 8.08 0.57 6.88
CA SER A 90 6.62 0.61 6.84
C SER A 90 6.13 1.95 7.40
N PRO A 91 5.75 2.89 6.52
CA PRO A 91 5.18 4.17 6.94
C PRO A 91 3.91 4.00 7.78
N SER A 92 3.11 2.98 7.49
CA SER A 92 1.88 2.64 8.23
C SER A 92 2.17 2.32 9.70
N ILE A 93 3.21 1.51 9.97
CA ILE A 93 3.65 1.20 11.35
C ILE A 93 4.14 2.47 12.04
N LEU A 94 5.01 3.23 11.38
CA LEU A 94 5.56 4.46 11.96
C LEU A 94 4.47 5.48 12.30
N GLN A 95 3.49 5.64 11.43
CA GLN A 95 2.36 6.51 11.67
C GLN A 95 1.53 6.04 12.87
N ARG A 96 1.24 4.74 12.95
CA ARG A 96 0.48 4.16 14.06
C ARG A 96 1.19 4.32 15.39
N LEU A 97 2.50 4.10 15.42
CA LEU A 97 3.31 4.31 16.61
C LEU A 97 3.32 5.78 17.05
N ARG A 98 3.44 6.73 16.12
CA ARG A 98 3.37 8.16 16.42
C ARG A 98 2.01 8.56 17.01
N GLN A 99 0.92 8.02 16.50
CA GLN A 99 -0.43 8.28 17.02
C GLN A 99 -0.62 7.75 18.45
N GLN A 100 0.02 6.63 18.78
CA GLN A 100 -0.07 6.01 20.12
C GLN A 100 0.88 6.62 21.16
N ALA A 101 2.00 7.16 20.73
CA ALA A 101 3.07 7.60 21.61
C ALA A 101 2.86 8.98 22.29
N GLY A 102 1.84 9.74 21.89
CA GLY A 102 1.62 11.08 22.42
C GLY A 102 2.74 12.07 22.04
N VAL A 103 3.51 12.55 23.03
CA VAL A 103 4.49 13.63 22.82
C VAL A 103 5.84 13.14 22.26
N VAL A 104 6.21 11.89 22.49
CA VAL A 104 7.53 11.34 22.06
C VAL A 104 7.35 10.35 20.94
N ALA A 105 7.87 10.68 19.75
CA ALA A 105 7.87 9.76 18.63
C ALA A 105 8.81 8.56 18.91
N PRO A 106 8.34 7.31 18.79
CA PRO A 106 9.21 6.15 18.96
C PRO A 106 10.25 6.11 17.84
N VAL A 107 11.47 5.74 18.20
CA VAL A 107 12.56 5.49 17.27
C VAL A 107 12.63 3.97 17.05
N ILE A 108 12.66 3.55 15.79
CA ILE A 108 12.89 2.15 15.44
C ILE A 108 14.35 2.04 14.99
N ASP A 109 15.18 1.47 15.85
CA ASP A 109 16.60 1.29 15.59
C ASP A 109 16.88 0.07 14.68
N ASP A 110 16.00 -0.92 14.70
CA ASP A 110 16.13 -2.14 13.91
C ASP A 110 14.86 -2.38 13.08
N TRP A 111 14.98 -2.27 11.77
CA TRP A 111 13.88 -2.46 10.84
C TRP A 111 13.20 -3.82 10.98
N ARG A 112 13.92 -4.85 11.44
CA ARG A 112 13.37 -6.21 11.62
C ARG A 112 12.23 -6.27 12.62
N SER A 113 12.17 -5.33 13.54
CA SER A 113 11.06 -5.19 14.50
C SER A 113 9.73 -4.80 13.85
N MET A 114 9.73 -4.35 12.61
CA MET A 114 8.51 -4.07 11.84
C MET A 114 8.02 -5.25 11.01
N VAL A 115 8.81 -6.34 10.91
CA VAL A 115 8.55 -7.45 10.00
C VAL A 115 7.97 -8.65 10.76
N ASP A 116 6.87 -9.17 10.26
CA ASP A 116 6.22 -10.39 10.76
C ASP A 116 6.80 -11.64 10.12
N CYS A 117 6.99 -11.64 8.80
CA CYS A 117 7.66 -12.74 8.12
C CYS A 117 8.34 -12.32 6.82
N VAL A 118 9.28 -13.17 6.37
CA VAL A 118 9.95 -13.07 5.08
C VAL A 118 9.79 -14.38 4.33
N MET A 119 9.42 -14.30 3.05
CA MET A 119 9.36 -15.45 2.14
C MET A 119 10.21 -15.17 0.91
N ILE A 120 10.90 -16.18 0.39
CA ILE A 120 11.78 -16.06 -0.77
C ILE A 120 11.38 -17.10 -1.81
N ASP A 121 11.20 -16.64 -3.04
CA ASP A 121 11.13 -17.45 -4.24
C ASP A 121 12.41 -17.21 -5.06
N ALA A 122 13.23 -18.26 -5.20
CA ALA A 122 14.51 -18.15 -5.90
C ALA A 122 14.39 -18.22 -7.43
N ALA A 123 13.22 -18.57 -7.97
CA ALA A 123 12.96 -18.75 -9.40
C ALA A 123 11.57 -18.23 -9.81
N TYR A 124 11.26 -17.00 -9.41
CA TYR A 124 9.95 -16.40 -9.60
C TYR A 124 9.63 -16.16 -11.08
N GLY A 125 8.52 -16.75 -11.51
CA GLY A 125 8.04 -16.65 -12.90
C GLY A 125 7.14 -15.45 -13.21
N GLY A 126 6.82 -14.62 -12.23
CA GLY A 126 5.96 -13.44 -12.40
C GLY A 126 4.48 -13.63 -12.04
N GLU A 127 3.99 -14.86 -11.94
CA GLU A 127 2.58 -15.15 -11.66
C GLU A 127 2.39 -15.86 -10.32
N VAL A 128 3.07 -16.97 -10.12
CA VAL A 128 2.93 -17.80 -8.91
C VAL A 128 4.18 -17.69 -8.06
N PHE A 129 4.00 -17.34 -6.79
CA PHE A 129 5.07 -17.26 -5.81
C PHE A 129 5.28 -18.64 -5.16
N ASN A 130 6.44 -19.26 -5.41
CA ASN A 130 6.81 -20.56 -4.85
C ASN A 130 7.78 -20.37 -3.70
N VAL A 131 7.34 -20.65 -2.48
CA VAL A 131 8.14 -20.45 -1.28
C VAL A 131 9.30 -21.44 -1.24
N ALA A 132 10.51 -20.98 -1.51
CA ALA A 132 11.75 -21.75 -1.35
C ALA A 132 12.33 -21.64 0.07
N LEU A 133 12.09 -20.52 0.74
CA LEU A 133 12.45 -20.28 2.13
C LEU A 133 11.41 -19.39 2.78
N SER A 134 11.08 -19.67 4.04
CA SER A 134 10.30 -18.78 4.91
C SER A 134 11.01 -18.56 6.24
N ASP A 135 10.98 -17.33 6.72
CA ASP A 135 11.50 -16.92 8.03
C ASP A 135 10.35 -16.25 8.80
N VAL A 136 9.86 -16.96 9.80
CA VAL A 136 8.75 -16.53 10.66
C VAL A 136 9.21 -16.61 12.10
N PRO A 137 9.31 -15.49 12.83
CA PRO A 137 9.66 -15.48 14.23
C PRO A 137 8.69 -16.33 15.07
N GLU A 138 9.23 -17.23 15.90
CA GLU A 138 8.41 -18.12 16.74
C GLU A 138 7.90 -17.43 18.00
N LYS A 139 8.64 -16.47 18.51
CA LYS A 139 8.33 -15.74 19.75
C LYS A 139 8.24 -14.25 19.47
N LYS A 140 7.48 -13.54 20.29
CA LYS A 140 7.34 -12.08 20.21
C LYS A 140 8.66 -11.30 20.34
N THR A 141 9.70 -11.91 20.89
CA THR A 141 11.03 -11.32 21.06
C THR A 141 11.98 -11.63 19.94
N ASP A 142 11.62 -12.58 19.08
CA ASP A 142 12.45 -12.99 17.98
C ASP A 142 12.26 -12.04 16.80
N LEU A 143 13.29 -11.90 15.99
CA LEU A 143 13.28 -11.08 14.79
C LEU A 143 13.65 -11.95 13.59
N VAL A 144 13.16 -11.58 12.42
CA VAL A 144 13.62 -12.19 11.16
C VAL A 144 15.13 -12.04 11.01
N VAL A 145 15.78 -13.02 10.39
CA VAL A 145 17.25 -13.05 10.24
C VAL A 145 17.73 -11.91 9.31
N GLY A 146 17.01 -11.68 8.21
CA GLY A 146 17.30 -10.64 7.23
C GLY A 146 18.46 -10.97 6.27
N ARG A 147 19.16 -12.10 6.47
CA ARG A 147 20.20 -12.63 5.58
C ARG A 147 20.00 -14.11 5.39
N TYR A 148 19.85 -14.51 4.15
CA TYR A 148 19.46 -15.87 3.79
C TYR A 148 20.41 -16.45 2.78
N GLU A 149 20.59 -17.77 2.82
CA GLU A 149 21.40 -18.50 1.87
C GLU A 149 20.58 -19.69 1.34
N LEU A 150 20.42 -19.75 0.02
CA LEU A 150 19.69 -20.79 -0.69
C LEU A 150 20.60 -21.42 -1.78
N PRO A 151 20.26 -22.60 -2.31
CA PRO A 151 20.82 -23.06 -3.57
C PRO A 151 20.60 -22.03 -4.68
N ALA A 152 21.62 -21.71 -5.43
CA ALA A 152 21.45 -20.81 -6.57
C ALA A 152 20.74 -21.57 -7.70
N PRO A 153 19.74 -20.98 -8.35
CA PRO A 153 19.15 -21.55 -9.57
C PRO A 153 20.21 -21.63 -10.66
N GLU A 154 20.07 -22.63 -11.55
CA GLU A 154 21.08 -22.89 -12.61
C GLU A 154 21.07 -21.78 -13.67
N ASP A 155 19.89 -21.35 -14.10
CA ASP A 155 19.70 -20.32 -15.11
C ASP A 155 19.52 -18.92 -14.53
N PRO A 156 19.81 -17.88 -15.33
CA PRO A 156 19.42 -16.51 -14.97
C PRO A 156 17.94 -16.44 -14.69
N THR A 157 17.57 -16.00 -13.51
CA THR A 157 16.18 -15.97 -13.06
C THR A 157 15.88 -14.70 -12.27
N THR A 158 14.60 -14.48 -12.01
CA THR A 158 14.17 -13.44 -11.08
C THR A 158 14.02 -14.06 -9.70
N VAL A 159 14.62 -13.42 -8.72
CA VAL A 159 14.42 -13.74 -7.31
C VAL A 159 13.36 -12.79 -6.78
N ALA A 160 12.37 -13.32 -6.09
CA ALA A 160 11.33 -12.54 -5.44
C ALA A 160 11.41 -12.70 -3.92
N VAL A 161 11.35 -11.60 -3.21
CA VAL A 161 11.30 -11.56 -1.75
C VAL A 161 9.99 -10.88 -1.34
N LYS A 162 9.14 -11.63 -0.65
CA LYS A 162 7.92 -11.13 -0.05
C LYS A 162 8.18 -10.88 1.43
N ILE A 163 7.90 -9.68 1.88
CA ILE A 163 7.99 -9.27 3.28
C ILE A 163 6.59 -8.89 3.74
N VAL A 164 6.15 -9.45 4.84
CA VAL A 164 4.90 -9.07 5.50
C VAL A 164 5.25 -8.33 6.77
N ASP A 165 4.65 -7.18 6.95
CA ASP A 165 4.88 -6.38 8.14
C ASP A 165 3.93 -6.76 9.30
N MET A 166 4.17 -6.19 10.48
CA MET A 166 3.38 -6.45 11.71
C MET A 166 1.92 -5.98 11.62
N LEU A 167 1.53 -5.25 10.57
CA LEU A 167 0.15 -4.85 10.29
C LEU A 167 -0.48 -5.68 9.16
N GLY A 168 0.27 -6.64 8.60
CA GLY A 168 -0.16 -7.50 7.50
C GLY A 168 -0.03 -6.85 6.10
N GLU A 169 0.71 -5.75 5.98
CA GLU A 169 1.02 -5.18 4.67
C GLU A 169 2.10 -6.02 3.98
N GLU A 170 1.86 -6.38 2.72
CA GLU A 170 2.78 -7.20 1.92
C GLU A 170 3.60 -6.33 0.97
N VAL A 171 4.90 -6.54 0.95
CA VAL A 171 5.82 -5.97 -0.03
C VAL A 171 6.47 -7.08 -0.83
N LEU A 172 6.37 -7.02 -2.14
CA LEU A 172 7.06 -7.91 -3.06
C LEU A 172 8.17 -7.14 -3.78
N VAL A 173 9.40 -7.53 -3.55
CA VAL A 173 10.56 -7.00 -4.27
C VAL A 173 11.11 -8.09 -5.16
N THR A 174 11.34 -7.76 -6.42
CA THR A 174 11.91 -8.68 -7.41
C THR A 174 13.19 -8.14 -7.97
N GLU A 175 14.21 -8.96 -8.04
CA GLU A 175 15.50 -8.64 -8.66
C GLU A 175 15.95 -9.76 -9.59
N ARG A 176 16.58 -9.38 -10.70
CA ARG A 176 17.12 -10.33 -11.66
C ARG A 176 18.54 -10.70 -11.27
N LEU A 177 18.84 -11.99 -11.30
CA LEU A 177 20.13 -12.57 -10.96
C LEU A 177 21.02 -12.70 -12.19
#